data_ab1e57f58c0927fff601d82cf4759aa9
#
_entry.id   ab1e57f58c0927fff601d82cf4759aa9
#
_cell.length_a   1.000
_cell.length_b   1.000
_cell.length_c   1.000
_cell.angle_alpha   90.00
_cell.angle_beta   90.00
_cell.angle_gamma   90.00
#
_symmetry.space_group_name_H-M   'P 1'
#
loop_
_entity.id
_entity.type
_entity.pdbx_description
1 polymer ?
#
loop_
_entity_poly.entity_id
_entity_poly.type
_entity_poly.pdbx_seq_one_letter_code
_entity_poly.pdbx_strand_id
1 'polypeptide(L)'
;MKTEYIIGILKNVSIFNQLDDENLELLSKKFVFQKIPKDTVIFKENDLGNQMFVIISGVVEVFKEYRKKRKTLALLKRNDFFGEISVFTSLPRTASVQTLSNSEIIVLDQSDLINIIKNNYKFSLNLIKVLSKKLINANAEIQSLTFKNVQNRATTQIL
;
A
#
# COMPACT_ATOMS: atom_id res chain seq x y z
N MET A 1 -13.94 -1.98 -18.27
CA MET A 1 -13.63 -0.62 -17.79
C MET A 1 -12.80 0.08 -18.87
N LYS A 2 -13.11 1.32 -19.17
CA LYS A 2 -12.40 2.05 -20.24
C LYS A 2 -10.98 2.37 -19.78
N THR A 3 -10.01 2.17 -20.66
CA THR A 3 -8.58 2.44 -20.40
C THR A 3 -8.33 3.87 -19.89
N GLU A 4 -9.03 4.85 -20.45
CA GLU A 4 -8.93 6.26 -20.04
C GLU A 4 -9.30 6.49 -18.57
N TYR A 5 -10.31 5.77 -18.08
CA TYR A 5 -10.74 5.85 -16.68
C TYR A 5 -9.66 5.31 -15.75
N ILE A 6 -9.06 4.18 -16.10
CA ILE A 6 -7.96 3.58 -15.32
C ILE A 6 -6.74 4.50 -15.30
N ILE A 7 -6.37 5.05 -16.46
CA ILE A 7 -5.26 6.01 -16.56
C ILE A 7 -5.51 7.22 -15.66
N GLY A 8 -6.72 7.76 -15.65
CA GLY A 8 -7.10 8.87 -14.78
C GLY A 8 -6.94 8.56 -13.31
N ILE A 9 -7.30 7.34 -12.88
CA ILE A 9 -7.10 6.89 -11.51
C ILE A 9 -5.61 6.79 -11.17
N LEU A 10 -4.83 6.16 -12.04
CA LEU A 10 -3.41 5.93 -11.80
C LEU A 10 -2.60 7.22 -11.70
N LYS A 11 -2.97 8.25 -12.42
CA LYS A 11 -2.35 9.57 -12.31
C LYS A 11 -2.45 10.16 -10.90
N ASN A 12 -3.44 9.76 -10.13
CA ASN A 12 -3.64 10.20 -8.75
C ASN A 12 -2.98 9.27 -7.71
N VAL A 13 -2.39 8.17 -8.15
CA VAL A 13 -1.65 7.25 -7.27
C VAL A 13 -0.18 7.69 -7.24
N SER A 14 0.35 7.93 -6.06
CA SER A 14 1.66 8.56 -5.87
C SER A 14 2.80 7.88 -6.62
N ILE A 15 2.81 6.55 -6.69
CA ILE A 15 3.89 5.81 -7.37
C ILE A 15 3.77 5.84 -8.90
N PHE A 16 2.61 6.17 -9.45
CA PHE A 16 2.36 6.18 -10.89
C PHE A 16 2.25 7.58 -11.50
N ASN A 17 2.24 8.63 -10.68
CA ASN A 17 2.00 10.00 -11.14
C ASN A 17 3.11 10.57 -12.03
N GLN A 18 4.28 9.94 -12.09
CA GLN A 18 5.40 10.35 -12.95
C GLN A 18 5.49 9.56 -14.27
N LEU A 19 4.62 8.58 -14.46
CA LEU A 19 4.53 7.87 -15.73
C LEU A 19 3.79 8.72 -16.77
N ASP A 20 4.29 8.73 -18.00
CA ASP A 20 3.60 9.34 -19.12
C ASP A 20 2.38 8.50 -19.55
N ASP A 21 1.53 9.07 -20.40
CA ASP A 21 0.30 8.42 -20.85
C ASP A 21 0.58 7.11 -21.60
N GLU A 22 1.64 7.05 -22.36
CA GLU A 22 2.03 5.84 -23.11
C GLU A 22 2.35 4.68 -22.18
N ASN A 23 3.16 4.93 -21.14
CA ASN A 23 3.50 3.91 -20.15
C ASN A 23 2.30 3.52 -19.28
N LEU A 24 1.43 4.48 -18.92
CA LEU A 24 0.19 4.19 -18.20
C LEU A 24 -0.76 3.35 -19.05
N GLU A 25 -0.85 3.61 -20.34
CA GLU A 25 -1.67 2.82 -21.26
C GLU A 25 -1.15 1.38 -21.37
N LEU A 26 0.16 1.19 -21.51
CA LEU A 26 0.78 -0.14 -21.53
C LEU A 26 0.50 -0.88 -20.22
N LEU A 27 0.65 -0.21 -19.09
CA LEU A 27 0.41 -0.80 -17.77
C LEU A 27 -1.07 -1.14 -17.58
N SER A 28 -1.98 -0.31 -18.06
CA SER A 28 -3.44 -0.52 -17.91
C SER A 28 -3.93 -1.81 -18.58
N LYS A 29 -3.23 -2.29 -19.60
CA LYS A 29 -3.54 -3.55 -20.27
C LYS A 29 -3.15 -4.78 -19.43
N LYS A 30 -2.32 -4.60 -18.41
CA LYS A 30 -1.84 -5.67 -17.52
C LYS A 30 -2.63 -5.77 -16.23
N PHE A 31 -3.48 -4.78 -15.95
CA PHE A 31 -4.25 -4.76 -14.71
C PHE A 31 -5.39 -5.77 -14.70
N VAL A 32 -5.62 -6.34 -13.53
CA VAL A 32 -6.84 -7.09 -13.25
C VAL A 32 -7.71 -6.25 -12.34
N PHE A 33 -8.92 -5.98 -12.76
CA PHE A 33 -9.92 -5.28 -11.96
C PHE A 33 -10.71 -6.31 -11.15
N GLN A 34 -10.88 -6.04 -9.85
CA GLN A 34 -11.66 -6.90 -8.96
C GLN A 34 -12.64 -6.08 -8.13
N LYS A 35 -13.85 -6.59 -7.98
CA LYS A 35 -14.84 -6.14 -7.00
C LYS A 35 -14.77 -7.10 -5.82
N ILE A 36 -14.50 -6.55 -4.65
CA ILE A 36 -14.35 -7.34 -3.43
C ILE A 36 -15.41 -6.91 -2.43
N PRO A 37 -16.27 -7.86 -1.97
CA PRO A 37 -17.29 -7.55 -0.98
C PRO A 37 -16.70 -7.07 0.34
N LYS A 38 -17.52 -6.36 1.13
CA LYS A 38 -17.21 -6.00 2.51
C LYS A 38 -16.82 -7.24 3.33
N ASP A 39 -15.93 -7.05 4.31
CA ASP A 39 -15.48 -8.05 5.28
C ASP A 39 -14.74 -9.25 4.64
N THR A 40 -14.07 -9.01 3.52
CA THR A 40 -13.28 -10.02 2.83
C THR A 40 -11.78 -9.83 3.13
N VAL A 41 -11.13 -10.90 3.60
CA VAL A 41 -9.67 -10.91 3.78
C VAL A 41 -9.01 -11.06 2.41
N ILE A 42 -8.21 -10.08 2.01
CA ILE A 42 -7.49 -10.09 0.72
C ILE A 42 -6.25 -10.97 0.83
N PHE A 43 -5.50 -10.81 1.90
CA PHE A 43 -4.39 -11.71 2.26
C PHE A 43 -4.11 -11.62 3.77
N LYS A 44 -3.42 -12.63 4.29
CA LYS A 44 -3.04 -12.70 5.70
C LYS A 44 -1.54 -12.48 5.88
N GLU A 45 -1.16 -11.97 7.05
CA GLU A 45 0.25 -11.91 7.47
C GLU A 45 0.91 -13.27 7.29
N ASN A 46 2.14 -13.27 6.80
CA ASN A 46 2.97 -14.43 6.46
C ASN A 46 2.56 -15.21 5.22
N ASP A 47 1.45 -14.86 4.55
CA ASP A 47 1.15 -15.44 3.23
C ASP A 47 2.24 -15.09 2.23
N LEU A 48 2.49 -15.98 1.29
CA LEU A 48 3.29 -15.67 0.10
C LEU A 48 2.44 -14.85 -0.87
N GLY A 49 3.03 -13.85 -1.49
CA GLY A 49 2.31 -13.03 -2.45
C GLY A 49 3.26 -12.21 -3.31
N ASN A 50 2.89 -12.05 -4.57
CA ASN A 50 3.66 -11.32 -5.57
C ASN A 50 2.82 -10.27 -6.28
N GLN A 51 1.74 -9.84 -5.67
CA GLN A 51 0.83 -8.84 -6.23
C GLN A 51 0.75 -7.62 -5.34
N MET A 52 0.59 -6.48 -5.99
CA MET A 52 0.30 -5.19 -5.38
C MET A 52 -1.11 -4.75 -5.76
N PHE A 53 -1.72 -3.95 -4.94
CA PHE A 53 -3.12 -3.54 -5.08
C PHE A 53 -3.26 -2.03 -5.01
N VAL A 54 -4.13 -1.48 -5.86
CA VAL A 54 -4.51 -0.06 -5.85
C VAL A 54 -6.02 0.04 -5.62
N ILE A 55 -6.43 0.87 -4.67
CA ILE A 55 -7.84 1.04 -4.32
C ILE A 55 -8.48 2.09 -5.24
N ILE A 56 -9.52 1.68 -5.95
CA ILE A 56 -10.36 2.56 -6.78
C ILE A 56 -11.50 3.15 -5.94
N SER A 57 -12.13 2.30 -5.14
CA SER A 57 -13.22 2.70 -4.23
C SER A 57 -13.30 1.76 -3.04
N GLY A 58 -13.90 2.24 -1.97
CA GLY A 58 -14.04 1.48 -0.72
C GLY A 58 -12.95 1.80 0.29
N VAL A 59 -13.01 1.09 1.42
CA VAL A 59 -12.07 1.23 2.53
C VAL A 59 -11.51 -0.14 2.88
N VAL A 60 -10.21 -0.19 3.10
CA VAL A 60 -9.47 -1.40 3.39
C VAL A 60 -8.66 -1.19 4.68
N GLU A 61 -8.66 -2.20 5.54
CA GLU A 61 -7.91 -2.17 6.80
C GLU A 61 -6.65 -3.03 6.67
N VAL A 62 -5.51 -2.45 7.03
CA VAL A 62 -4.25 -3.18 7.25
C VAL A 62 -4.12 -3.42 8.74
N PHE A 63 -3.94 -4.68 9.15
CA PHE A 63 -3.94 -5.03 10.57
C PHE A 63 -2.99 -6.18 10.89
N LYS A 64 -2.65 -6.30 12.18
CA LYS A 64 -1.98 -7.45 12.76
C LYS A 64 -2.82 -8.05 13.87
N GLU A 65 -2.75 -9.36 14.03
CA GLU A 65 -3.35 -10.09 15.14
C GLU A 65 -2.27 -10.77 15.97
N TYR A 66 -2.39 -10.63 17.28
CA TYR A 66 -1.53 -11.32 18.23
C TYR A 66 -2.35 -11.72 19.46
N ARG A 67 -2.38 -13.03 19.75
CA ARG A 67 -3.13 -13.60 20.89
C ARG A 67 -4.59 -13.13 20.89
N LYS A 68 -5.27 -13.23 19.77
CA LYS A 68 -6.68 -12.83 19.55
C LYS A 68 -6.94 -11.32 19.69
N LYS A 69 -5.90 -10.52 19.80
CA LYS A 69 -5.99 -9.05 19.76
C LYS A 69 -5.66 -8.54 18.38
N ARG A 70 -6.48 -7.67 17.87
CA ARG A 70 -6.33 -7.06 16.55
C ARG A 70 -5.87 -5.62 16.68
N LYS A 71 -4.79 -5.28 15.99
CA LYS A 71 -4.29 -3.91 15.93
C LYS A 71 -4.38 -3.41 14.49
N THR A 72 -5.15 -2.35 14.28
CA THR A 72 -5.21 -1.65 13.01
C THR A 72 -3.93 -0.84 12.80
N LEU A 73 -3.22 -1.11 11.70
CA LEU A 73 -2.01 -0.37 11.33
C LEU A 73 -2.33 0.80 10.42
N ALA A 74 -3.29 0.65 9.51
CA ALA A 74 -3.70 1.68 8.57
C ALA A 74 -5.09 1.44 8.04
N LEU A 75 -5.79 2.53 7.72
CA LEU A 75 -7.02 2.52 6.93
C LEU A 75 -6.69 3.14 5.58
N LEU A 76 -6.91 2.40 4.52
CA LEU A 76 -6.59 2.79 3.15
C LEU A 76 -7.86 3.03 2.36
N LYS A 77 -7.80 3.99 1.45
CA LYS A 77 -8.95 4.43 0.67
C LYS A 77 -8.54 4.69 -0.79
N ARG A 78 -9.44 5.26 -1.57
CA ARG A 78 -9.20 5.60 -2.98
C ARG A 78 -7.83 6.27 -3.19
N ASN A 79 -7.13 5.84 -4.22
CA ASN A 79 -5.79 6.25 -4.63
C ASN A 79 -4.64 5.70 -3.76
N ASP A 80 -4.95 5.01 -2.66
CA ASP A 80 -3.93 4.32 -1.87
C ASP A 80 -3.57 2.97 -2.50
N PHE A 81 -2.37 2.49 -2.19
CA PHE A 81 -1.89 1.19 -2.63
C PHE A 81 -1.37 0.37 -1.44
N PHE A 82 -1.37 -0.94 -1.58
CA PHE A 82 -0.85 -1.85 -0.57
C PHE A 82 -0.31 -3.14 -1.21
N GLY A 83 0.42 -3.92 -0.42
CA GLY A 83 1.01 -5.18 -0.88
C GLY A 83 2.33 -5.00 -1.60
N GLU A 84 2.87 -3.78 -1.67
CA GLU A 84 4.11 -3.43 -2.36
C GLU A 84 5.34 -4.05 -1.71
N ILE A 85 5.34 -4.23 -0.39
CA ILE A 85 6.51 -4.74 0.34
C ILE A 85 6.91 -6.13 -0.18
N SER A 86 5.96 -7.05 -0.29
CA SER A 86 6.23 -8.39 -0.80
C SER A 86 6.68 -8.39 -2.26
N VAL A 87 6.16 -7.47 -3.07
CA VAL A 87 6.54 -7.34 -4.47
C VAL A 87 8.00 -6.92 -4.60
N PHE A 88 8.45 -5.94 -3.83
CA PHE A 88 9.80 -5.38 -3.96
C PHE A 88 10.85 -6.12 -3.14
N THR A 89 10.46 -6.84 -2.10
CA THR A 89 11.40 -7.56 -1.22
C THR A 89 11.39 -9.07 -1.41
N SER A 90 10.36 -9.62 -2.05
CA SER A 90 10.08 -11.06 -2.15
C SER A 90 9.90 -11.75 -0.78
N LEU A 91 9.65 -10.96 0.27
CA LEU A 91 9.32 -11.47 1.60
C LEU A 91 7.83 -11.79 1.71
N PRO A 92 7.42 -12.66 2.65
CA PRO A 92 6.01 -12.88 2.94
C PRO A 92 5.28 -11.60 3.35
N ARG A 93 3.95 -11.63 3.30
CA ARG A 93 3.11 -10.49 3.71
C ARG A 93 3.42 -10.08 5.14
N THR A 94 3.64 -8.79 5.35
CA THR A 94 4.02 -8.23 6.66
C THR A 94 2.84 -7.90 7.55
N ALA A 95 1.63 -7.91 7.00
CA ALA A 95 0.38 -7.66 7.71
C ALA A 95 -0.77 -8.30 6.95
N SER A 96 -1.92 -8.39 7.60
CA SER A 96 -3.17 -8.83 6.97
C SER A 96 -3.93 -7.64 6.41
N VAL A 97 -4.75 -7.86 5.39
CA VAL A 97 -5.58 -6.83 4.76
C VAL A 97 -6.99 -7.34 4.57
N GLN A 98 -7.98 -6.54 4.98
CA GLN A 98 -9.40 -6.86 4.89
C GLN A 98 -10.20 -5.64 4.41
N THR A 99 -11.20 -5.88 3.57
CA THR A 99 -12.13 -4.83 3.17
C THR A 99 -13.09 -4.50 4.32
N LEU A 100 -13.30 -3.21 4.57
CA LEU A 100 -14.30 -2.72 5.53
C LEU A 100 -15.60 -2.29 4.85
N SER A 101 -15.58 -2.13 3.54
CA SER A 101 -16.72 -1.83 2.70
C SER A 101 -16.58 -2.57 1.37
N ASN A 102 -17.66 -2.62 0.58
CA ASN A 102 -17.55 -3.10 -0.80
C ASN A 102 -16.51 -2.26 -1.53
N SER A 103 -15.53 -2.91 -2.13
CA SER A 103 -14.35 -2.24 -2.68
C SER A 103 -14.09 -2.65 -4.12
N GLU A 104 -13.55 -1.72 -4.90
CA GLU A 104 -13.05 -1.95 -6.25
C GLU A 104 -11.54 -1.75 -6.24
N ILE A 105 -10.81 -2.74 -6.71
CA ILE A 105 -9.35 -2.80 -6.59
C ILE A 105 -8.73 -3.20 -7.91
N ILE A 106 -7.62 -2.56 -8.27
CA ILE A 106 -6.75 -2.96 -9.37
C ILE A 106 -5.63 -3.82 -8.80
N VAL A 107 -5.37 -4.96 -9.43
CA VAL A 107 -4.31 -5.89 -9.06
C VAL A 107 -3.19 -5.82 -10.09
N LEU A 108 -1.95 -5.74 -9.61
CA LEU A 108 -0.72 -5.65 -10.41
C LEU A 108 0.23 -6.76 -10.03
N ASP A 109 0.74 -7.48 -11.01
CA ASP A 109 1.74 -8.52 -10.79
C ASP A 109 3.15 -7.95 -10.65
N GLN A 110 3.96 -8.62 -9.86
CA GLN A 110 5.38 -8.30 -9.66
C GLN A 110 6.15 -8.17 -10.99
N SER A 111 5.92 -9.08 -11.92
CA SER A 111 6.62 -9.08 -13.21
C SER A 111 6.39 -7.80 -14.02
N ASP A 112 5.16 -7.29 -14.01
CA ASP A 112 4.81 -6.07 -14.71
C ASP A 112 5.43 -4.83 -14.06
N LEU A 113 5.42 -4.78 -12.73
CA LEU A 113 6.06 -3.71 -11.97
C LEU A 113 7.58 -3.70 -12.15
N ILE A 114 8.22 -4.86 -12.08
CA ILE A 114 9.67 -4.97 -12.31
C ILE A 114 10.05 -4.54 -13.73
N ASN A 115 9.24 -4.88 -14.71
CA ASN A 115 9.48 -4.45 -16.08
C ASN A 115 9.48 -2.92 -16.23
N ILE A 116 8.55 -2.24 -15.58
CA ILE A 116 8.52 -0.77 -15.55
C ILE A 116 9.78 -0.22 -14.85
N ILE A 117 10.14 -0.79 -13.71
CA ILE A 117 11.33 -0.38 -12.95
C ILE A 117 12.59 -0.47 -13.83
N LYS A 118 12.73 -1.53 -14.59
CA LYS A 118 13.89 -1.74 -15.49
C LYS A 118 13.96 -0.72 -16.62
N ASN A 119 12.81 -0.31 -17.15
CA ASN A 119 12.73 0.45 -18.40
C ASN A 119 12.41 1.94 -18.21
N ASN A 120 12.12 2.37 -16.99
CA ASN A 120 11.74 3.75 -16.72
C ASN A 120 12.39 4.26 -15.44
N TYR A 121 13.49 5.00 -15.60
CA TYR A 121 14.24 5.48 -14.45
C TYR A 121 13.46 6.54 -13.65
N LYS A 122 12.60 7.34 -14.30
CA LYS A 122 11.76 8.34 -13.60
C LYS A 122 10.77 7.67 -12.67
N PHE A 123 10.16 6.59 -13.12
CA PHE A 123 9.29 5.78 -12.26
C PHE A 123 10.05 5.22 -11.06
N SER A 124 11.23 4.64 -11.30
CA SER A 124 12.05 4.05 -10.25
C SER A 124 12.47 5.09 -9.21
N LEU A 125 12.89 6.28 -9.67
CA LEU A 125 13.26 7.38 -8.78
C LEU A 125 12.07 7.88 -7.97
N ASN A 126 10.90 8.02 -8.59
CA ASN A 126 9.67 8.40 -7.91
C ASN A 126 9.24 7.36 -6.87
N LEU A 127 9.36 6.07 -7.21
CA LEU A 127 9.09 4.98 -6.28
C LEU A 127 9.98 5.08 -5.04
N ILE A 128 11.28 5.29 -5.22
CA ILE A 128 12.23 5.49 -4.11
C ILE A 128 11.79 6.68 -3.25
N LYS A 129 11.41 7.79 -3.88
CA LYS A 129 10.94 9.00 -3.18
C LYS A 129 9.68 8.72 -2.34
N VAL A 130 8.69 8.04 -2.91
CA VAL A 130 7.43 7.71 -2.22
C VAL A 130 7.69 6.79 -1.03
N LEU A 131 8.49 5.73 -1.21
CA LEU A 131 8.82 4.80 -0.15
C LEU A 131 9.67 5.46 0.95
N SER A 132 10.58 6.36 0.57
CA SER A 132 11.37 7.13 1.53
C SER A 132 10.50 8.05 2.39
N LYS A 133 9.48 8.69 1.80
CA LYS A 133 8.52 9.49 2.56
C LYS A 133 7.71 8.65 3.53
N LYS A 134 7.27 7.47 3.13
CA LYS A 134 6.59 6.53 4.03
C LYS A 134 7.48 6.16 5.22
N LEU A 135 8.76 5.91 4.98
CA LEU A 135 9.73 5.61 6.04
C LEU A 135 9.94 6.79 6.99
N ILE A 136 10.05 8.01 6.47
CA ILE A 136 10.15 9.22 7.29
C ILE A 136 8.92 9.37 8.19
N ASN A 137 7.71 9.17 7.66
CA ASN A 137 6.47 9.27 8.42
C ASN A 137 6.39 8.19 9.51
N ALA A 138 6.78 6.95 9.21
CA ALA A 138 6.84 5.86 10.19
C ALA A 138 7.83 6.16 11.31
N ASN A 139 9.01 6.68 10.99
CA ASN A 139 10.02 7.09 11.99
C ASN A 139 9.52 8.24 12.87
N ALA A 140 8.81 9.21 12.30
CA ALA A 140 8.21 10.31 13.06
C ALA A 140 7.17 9.80 14.07
N GLU A 141 6.33 8.83 13.70
CA GLU A 141 5.38 8.18 14.60
C GLU A 141 6.09 7.47 15.74
N ILE A 142 7.14 6.69 15.45
CA ILE A 142 7.93 5.99 16.45
C ILE A 142 8.55 6.97 17.43
N GLN A 143 9.16 8.05 16.94
CA GLN A 143 9.75 9.09 17.79
C GLN A 143 8.71 9.75 18.69
N SER A 144 7.53 10.08 18.16
CA SER A 144 6.43 10.67 18.94
C SER A 144 6.00 9.75 20.08
N LEU A 145 5.83 8.47 19.82
CA LEU A 145 5.46 7.47 20.84
C LEU A 145 6.57 7.34 21.90
N THR A 146 7.84 7.34 21.49
CA THR A 146 8.98 7.26 22.41
C THR A 146 9.04 8.47 23.34
N PHE A 147 8.88 9.67 22.82
CA PHE A 147 8.84 10.90 23.61
C PHE A 147 7.68 10.90 24.62
N LYS A 148 6.49 10.48 24.22
CA LYS A 148 5.33 10.35 25.14
C LYS A 148 5.63 9.39 26.28
N ASN A 149 6.24 8.24 25.98
CA ASN A 149 6.60 7.25 27.00
C ASN A 149 7.64 7.80 27.98
N VAL A 150 8.64 8.51 27.51
CA VAL A 150 9.67 9.16 28.35
C VAL A 150 9.03 10.22 29.26
N GLN A 151 8.18 11.07 28.74
CA GLN A 151 7.46 12.08 29.54
C GLN A 151 6.57 11.45 30.59
N ASN A 152 5.81 10.40 30.26
CA ASN A 152 4.96 9.71 31.22
C ASN A 152 5.77 9.06 32.34
N ARG A 153 6.91 8.44 32.04
CA ARG A 153 7.82 7.88 33.05
C ARG A 153 8.38 8.94 33.96
N ALA A 154 8.83 10.07 33.42
CA ALA A 154 9.35 11.18 34.19
C ALA A 154 8.29 11.75 35.15
N THR A 155 7.05 11.96 34.66
CA THR A 155 5.92 12.42 35.46
C THR A 155 5.58 11.44 36.59
N THR A 156 5.59 10.14 36.31
CA THR A 156 5.31 9.10 37.30
C THR A 156 6.40 9.03 38.39
N GLN A 157 7.65 9.30 38.04
CA GLN A 157 8.77 9.32 39.00
C GLN A 157 8.77 10.51 39.95
N ILE A 158 8.18 11.62 39.54
CA ILE A 158 8.07 12.84 40.34
C ILE A 158 6.94 12.71 41.42
N LEU A 159 5.95 11.88 41.13
CA LEU A 159 4.85 11.60 42.05
C LEU A 159 5.19 10.50 43.05
#